data_e04aa6949f30d2972ca8bb56c4cd0b66
#
_entry.id   e04aa6949f30d2972ca8bb56c4cd0b66
#
_cell.length_a   1.000
_cell.length_b   1.000
_cell.length_c   1.000
_cell.angle_alpha   90.00
_cell.angle_beta   90.00
_cell.angle_gamma   90.00
#
_symmetry.space_group_name_H-M   'P 1'
#
loop_
_entity.id
_entity.type
_entity.pdbx_description
1 polymer ?
#
loop_
_entity_poly.entity_id
_entity_poly.type
_entity_poly.pdbx_seq_one_letter_code
_entity_poly.pdbx_strand_id
1 'polypeptide(L)'
;MPPESDASRTTIPIAVAGQSIVLDHSGAAFLPESDDLLVSDLHFEKGSAFAQRGQALLPPYDTADTLRRLERVIARVRPRRVICLGDTLHDLAGEVRMAETDRKRLERMVGAQDWVWIAGNHDPAPPEGYGGTAAEEIRVGNLLLHHDVEAGPDGVIPAGEVIGHYHPKAAVRARGRRISGRCFATDGRLLILPAFGAFAGGLNAREPAIADLLSGDFQAYMIGRKGLFGFQKNQLIPDPQRAPSRTYDGH
;
A
#
# COMPACT_ATOMS: atom_id res chain seq x y z
N MET A 1 -35.04 -3.43 -5.11
CA MET A 1 -34.46 -2.24 -4.47
C MET A 1 -32.93 -2.38 -4.58
N PRO A 2 -32.18 -1.45 -5.13
CA PRO A 2 -30.74 -1.49 -4.99
C PRO A 2 -30.41 -1.29 -3.50
N PRO A 3 -29.36 -1.97 -2.95
CA PRO A 3 -28.94 -1.75 -1.58
C PRO A 3 -28.62 -0.26 -1.40
N GLU A 4 -29.09 0.29 -0.28
CA GLU A 4 -28.83 1.66 0.14
C GLU A 4 -27.34 1.94 0.03
N SER A 5 -27.01 3.02 -0.69
CA SER A 5 -25.65 3.48 -0.93
C SER A 5 -24.94 3.68 0.42
N ASP A 6 -24.01 2.80 0.68
CA ASP A 6 -23.12 2.86 1.81
C ASP A 6 -22.50 4.27 1.90
N ALA A 7 -22.84 4.97 2.99
CA ALA A 7 -22.30 6.29 3.26
C ALA A 7 -20.77 6.17 3.23
N SER A 8 -20.09 7.03 2.51
CA SER A 8 -18.63 7.04 2.39
C SER A 8 -17.99 7.01 3.77
N ARG A 9 -17.39 5.90 4.14
CA ARG A 9 -16.71 5.72 5.42
C ARG A 9 -15.25 6.09 5.26
N THR A 10 -14.75 6.93 6.14
CA THR A 10 -13.30 7.24 6.17
C THR A 10 -12.48 6.07 6.73
N THR A 11 -13.12 5.18 7.47
CA THR A 11 -12.52 3.96 8.03
C THR A 11 -13.49 2.78 7.92
N ILE A 12 -12.95 1.57 7.77
CA ILE A 12 -13.71 0.31 7.77
C ILE A 12 -12.99 -0.71 8.68
N PRO A 13 -13.64 -1.20 9.74
CA PRO A 13 -13.10 -2.30 10.52
C PRO A 13 -13.26 -3.63 9.76
N ILE A 14 -12.22 -4.45 9.80
CA ILE A 14 -12.19 -5.82 9.27
C ILE A 14 -11.54 -6.75 10.30
N ALA A 15 -11.58 -8.04 10.04
CA ALA A 15 -10.80 -9.03 10.79
C ALA A 15 -9.89 -9.81 9.85
N VAL A 16 -8.63 -10.04 10.25
CA VAL A 16 -7.65 -10.90 9.59
C VAL A 16 -7.14 -11.89 10.63
N ALA A 17 -7.27 -13.19 10.38
CA ALA A 17 -6.95 -14.25 11.34
C ALA A 17 -7.53 -14.00 12.75
N GLY A 18 -8.74 -13.44 12.81
CA GLY A 18 -9.43 -13.10 14.06
C GLY A 18 -8.97 -11.81 14.74
N GLN A 19 -7.92 -11.14 14.26
CA GLN A 19 -7.46 -9.87 14.81
C GLN A 19 -8.13 -8.67 14.12
N SER A 20 -8.55 -7.68 14.90
CA SER A 20 -9.19 -6.46 14.40
C SER A 20 -8.19 -5.53 13.71
N ILE A 21 -8.53 -5.08 12.50
CA ILE A 21 -7.78 -4.08 11.72
C ILE A 21 -8.74 -3.02 11.24
N VAL A 22 -8.38 -1.76 11.36
CA VAL A 22 -9.15 -0.63 10.83
C VAL A 22 -8.48 -0.11 9.57
N LEU A 23 -9.08 -0.34 8.41
CA LEU A 23 -8.65 0.22 7.14
C LEU A 23 -8.97 1.71 7.11
N ASP A 24 -8.03 2.52 6.63
CA ASP A 24 -8.17 3.98 6.56
C ASP A 24 -8.14 4.50 5.12
N HIS A 25 -8.94 5.49 4.85
CA HIS A 25 -9.04 6.14 3.53
C HIS A 25 -7.71 6.74 3.03
N SER A 26 -6.74 7.00 3.90
CA SER A 26 -5.39 7.42 3.50
C SER A 26 -4.63 6.33 2.74
N GLY A 27 -4.98 5.08 2.94
CA GLY A 27 -4.26 3.89 2.50
C GLY A 27 -3.45 3.22 3.62
N ALA A 28 -3.51 3.75 4.83
CA ALA A 28 -2.97 3.13 6.03
C ALA A 28 -3.95 2.13 6.64
N ALA A 29 -3.46 1.19 7.43
CA ALA A 29 -4.27 0.32 8.30
C ALA A 29 -3.84 0.53 9.75
N PHE A 30 -4.78 0.41 10.69
CA PHE A 30 -4.52 0.60 12.13
C PHE A 30 -4.90 -0.65 12.90
N LEU A 31 -4.03 -1.06 13.82
CA LEU A 31 -4.22 -2.18 14.74
C LEU A 31 -4.62 -1.63 16.12
N PRO A 32 -5.92 -1.63 16.49
CA PRO A 32 -6.37 -0.98 17.73
C PRO A 32 -5.82 -1.61 18.99
N GLU A 33 -5.55 -2.93 19.00
CA GLU A 33 -5.09 -3.67 20.17
C GLU A 33 -3.64 -3.34 20.57
N SER A 34 -2.81 -2.95 19.60
CA SER A 34 -1.39 -2.63 19.80
C SER A 34 -1.03 -1.17 19.57
N ASP A 35 -1.99 -0.36 19.13
CA ASP A 35 -1.80 1.04 18.76
C ASP A 35 -0.78 1.23 17.61
N ASP A 36 -0.76 0.29 16.65
CA ASP A 36 0.15 0.31 15.52
C ASP A 36 -0.52 0.86 14.25
N LEU A 37 0.16 1.78 13.55
CA LEU A 37 -0.22 2.25 12.23
C LEU A 37 0.65 1.58 11.17
N LEU A 38 0.01 0.91 10.23
CA LEU A 38 0.67 0.22 9.10
C LEU A 38 0.58 1.07 7.84
N VAL A 39 1.68 1.24 7.15
CA VAL A 39 1.77 1.78 5.80
C VAL A 39 2.70 0.91 4.97
N SER A 40 2.55 0.91 3.65
CA SER A 40 3.39 0.11 2.76
C SER A 40 3.76 0.91 1.52
N ASP A 41 4.91 0.60 0.92
CA ASP A 41 5.29 1.08 -0.41
C ASP A 41 5.21 2.61 -0.52
N LEU A 42 5.98 3.30 0.33
CA LEU A 42 6.06 4.75 0.33
C LEU A 42 6.71 5.28 -0.96
N HIS A 43 7.68 4.53 -1.49
CA HIS A 43 8.41 4.82 -2.73
C HIS A 43 8.84 6.28 -2.84
N PHE A 44 9.45 6.81 -1.79
CA PHE A 44 9.99 8.17 -1.83
C PHE A 44 10.98 8.31 -3.00
N GLU A 45 11.04 9.49 -3.60
CA GLU A 45 11.94 9.84 -4.71
C GLU A 45 11.68 9.07 -6.02
N LYS A 46 10.47 8.56 -6.21
CA LYS A 46 10.07 7.93 -7.48
C LYS A 46 10.08 8.91 -8.64
N GLY A 47 9.55 10.11 -8.44
CA GLY A 47 9.52 11.17 -9.45
C GLY A 47 10.93 11.57 -9.89
N SER A 48 11.86 11.75 -8.94
CA SER A 48 13.25 12.10 -9.24
C SER A 48 14.02 10.97 -9.93
N ALA A 49 13.74 9.70 -9.59
CA ALA A 49 14.32 8.54 -10.26
C ALA A 49 13.92 8.47 -11.73
N PHE A 50 12.64 8.72 -12.04
CA PHE A 50 12.17 8.79 -13.43
C PHE A 50 12.76 9.97 -14.19
N ALA A 51 12.90 11.13 -13.56
CA ALA A 51 13.52 12.31 -14.15
C ALA A 51 14.99 12.07 -14.53
N GLN A 52 15.77 11.38 -13.68
CA GLN A 52 17.16 11.01 -13.99
C GLN A 52 17.28 10.07 -15.19
N ARG A 53 16.26 9.24 -15.45
CA ARG A 53 16.21 8.35 -16.62
C ARG A 53 15.66 9.03 -17.88
N GLY A 54 15.51 10.37 -17.88
CA GLY A 54 14.95 11.14 -19.00
C GLY A 54 13.44 10.95 -19.19
N GLN A 55 12.75 10.35 -18.20
CA GLN A 55 11.32 10.09 -18.23
C GLN A 55 10.59 11.05 -17.26
N ALA A 56 10.77 12.36 -17.45
CA ALA A 56 10.17 13.42 -16.60
C ALA A 56 8.65 13.52 -16.79
N LEU A 57 7.91 12.40 -16.65
CA LEU A 57 6.45 12.33 -16.76
C LEU A 57 5.74 12.60 -15.43
N LEU A 58 6.46 12.58 -14.31
CA LEU A 58 5.92 12.78 -12.97
C LEU A 58 6.43 14.08 -12.36
N PRO A 59 5.55 14.89 -11.76
CA PRO A 59 6.00 16.07 -11.03
C PRO A 59 6.86 15.68 -9.83
N PRO A 60 7.91 16.47 -9.45
CA PRO A 60 8.82 16.13 -8.35
C PRO A 60 8.23 16.46 -6.96
N TYR A 61 6.96 16.08 -6.73
CA TYR A 61 6.26 16.36 -5.46
C TYR A 61 5.80 15.09 -4.75
N ASP A 62 6.16 13.92 -5.26
CA ASP A 62 5.73 12.62 -4.75
C ASP A 62 6.12 12.40 -3.29
N THR A 63 7.38 12.68 -2.93
CA THR A 63 7.89 12.58 -1.56
C THR A 63 7.15 13.54 -0.64
N ALA A 64 7.06 14.83 -0.99
CA ALA A 64 6.38 15.83 -0.19
C ALA A 64 4.88 15.52 -0.01
N ASP A 65 4.20 14.99 -1.03
CA ASP A 65 2.79 14.61 -0.96
C ASP A 65 2.57 13.37 -0.09
N THR A 66 3.47 12.39 -0.20
CA THR A 66 3.45 11.17 0.63
C THR A 66 3.67 11.52 2.10
N LEU A 67 4.70 12.32 2.42
CA LEU A 67 4.97 12.80 3.77
C LEU A 67 3.80 13.59 4.36
N ARG A 68 3.19 14.48 3.57
CA ARG A 68 2.03 15.27 4.00
C ARG A 68 0.83 14.40 4.33
N ARG A 69 0.61 13.32 3.58
CA ARG A 69 -0.45 12.35 3.84
C ARG A 69 -0.16 11.54 5.10
N LEU A 70 1.10 11.13 5.28
CA LEU A 70 1.57 10.37 6.43
C LEU A 70 1.43 11.19 7.73
N GLU A 71 1.86 12.44 7.74
CA GLU A 71 1.67 13.34 8.87
C GLU A 71 0.19 13.49 9.26
N ARG A 72 -0.69 13.63 8.27
CA ARG A 72 -2.13 13.79 8.53
C ARG A 72 -2.75 12.57 9.18
N VAL A 73 -2.38 11.36 8.72
CA VAL A 73 -2.92 10.14 9.33
C VAL A 73 -2.34 9.92 10.72
N ILE A 74 -1.05 10.15 10.94
CA ILE A 74 -0.38 10.06 12.24
C ILE A 74 -1.02 11.05 13.23
N ALA A 75 -1.18 12.32 12.86
CA ALA A 75 -1.78 13.35 13.72
C ALA A 75 -3.24 13.03 14.11
N ARG A 76 -3.99 12.35 13.25
CA ARG A 76 -5.37 11.96 13.49
C ARG A 76 -5.49 10.69 14.31
N VAL A 77 -4.71 9.66 13.99
CA VAL A 77 -4.76 8.34 14.64
C VAL A 77 -3.99 8.36 15.97
N ARG A 78 -2.86 9.10 16.02
CA ARG A 78 -1.92 9.18 17.16
C ARG A 78 -1.44 7.80 17.60
N PRO A 79 -0.87 7.01 16.67
CA PRO A 79 -0.45 5.66 17.01
C PRO A 79 0.75 5.70 17.97
N ARG A 80 0.91 4.65 18.76
CA ARG A 80 2.13 4.45 19.56
C ARG A 80 3.32 4.13 18.65
N ARG A 81 3.11 3.36 17.58
CA ARG A 81 4.14 2.92 16.66
C ARG A 81 3.67 3.00 15.21
N VAL A 82 4.58 3.34 14.32
CA VAL A 82 4.38 3.25 12.85
C VAL A 82 5.23 2.12 12.30
N ILE A 83 4.65 1.27 11.48
CA ILE A 83 5.33 0.15 10.82
C ILE A 83 5.21 0.35 9.32
N CYS A 84 6.35 0.50 8.64
CA CYS A 84 6.43 0.60 7.19
C CYS A 84 6.76 -0.77 6.62
N LEU A 85 5.85 -1.34 5.80
CA LEU A 85 5.97 -2.68 5.23
C LEU A 85 6.75 -2.64 3.91
N GLY A 86 8.02 -2.29 3.96
CA GLY A 86 8.96 -2.28 2.85
C GLY A 86 8.75 -1.17 1.81
N ASP A 87 9.67 -1.12 0.87
CA ASP A 87 9.69 -0.18 -0.26
C ASP A 87 9.49 1.28 0.15
N THR A 88 10.29 1.70 1.15
CA THR A 88 10.31 3.09 1.64
C THR A 88 10.89 4.02 0.60
N LEU A 89 12.04 3.66 0.01
CA LEU A 89 12.67 4.36 -1.10
C LEU A 89 12.33 3.69 -2.44
N HIS A 90 12.31 4.46 -3.53
CA HIS A 90 12.08 3.88 -4.85
C HIS A 90 13.30 3.14 -5.41
N ASP A 91 14.49 3.56 -5.02
CA ASP A 91 15.77 2.91 -5.28
C ASP A 91 16.80 3.32 -4.24
N LEU A 92 17.95 2.63 -4.21
CA LEU A 92 19.02 2.86 -3.24
C LEU A 92 19.61 4.29 -3.27
N ALA A 93 19.49 4.99 -4.41
CA ALA A 93 19.95 6.38 -4.53
C ALA A 93 18.88 7.41 -4.10
N GLY A 94 17.70 6.98 -3.73
CA GLY A 94 16.58 7.85 -3.31
C GLY A 94 16.96 8.74 -2.13
N GLU A 95 17.68 8.19 -1.17
CA GLU A 95 18.11 8.95 0.01
C GLU A 95 18.96 10.18 -0.34
N VAL A 96 19.90 10.04 -1.26
CA VAL A 96 20.77 11.14 -1.70
C VAL A 96 20.00 12.21 -2.49
N ARG A 97 18.94 11.81 -3.18
CA ARG A 97 18.11 12.73 -3.98
C ARG A 97 17.06 13.46 -3.16
N MET A 98 16.69 12.93 -2.00
CA MET A 98 15.64 13.52 -1.17
C MET A 98 16.01 14.95 -0.73
N ALA A 99 15.09 15.88 -0.93
CA ALA A 99 15.26 17.25 -0.51
C ALA A 99 15.47 17.34 1.01
N GLU A 100 16.37 18.20 1.45
CA GLU A 100 16.71 18.38 2.87
C GLU A 100 15.49 18.73 3.73
N THR A 101 14.54 19.47 3.18
CA THR A 101 13.26 19.80 3.85
C THR A 101 12.41 18.57 4.11
N ASP A 102 12.36 17.62 3.17
CA ASP A 102 11.59 16.40 3.27
C ASP A 102 12.29 15.39 4.19
N ARG A 103 13.63 15.32 4.11
CA ARG A 103 14.46 14.54 5.05
C ARG A 103 14.19 14.96 6.49
N LYS A 104 14.33 16.25 6.82
CA LYS A 104 14.06 16.76 8.17
C LYS A 104 12.64 16.56 8.63
N ARG A 105 11.70 16.53 7.71
CA ARG A 105 10.31 16.25 7.99
C ARG A 105 10.11 14.80 8.39
N LEU A 106 10.71 13.86 7.65
CA LEU A 106 10.69 12.43 7.97
C LEU A 106 11.37 12.14 9.30
N GLU A 107 12.58 12.70 9.53
CA GLU A 107 13.32 12.57 10.79
C GLU A 107 12.49 12.99 12.01
N ARG A 108 11.77 14.11 11.91
CA ARG A 108 10.88 14.57 12.99
C ARG A 108 9.72 13.61 13.26
N MET A 109 9.13 13.02 12.21
CA MET A 109 8.05 12.05 12.37
C MET A 109 8.57 10.77 13.03
N VAL A 110 9.70 10.26 12.55
CA VAL A 110 10.34 9.06 13.09
C VAL A 110 10.78 9.26 14.54
N GLY A 111 11.34 10.41 14.89
CA GLY A 111 11.77 10.73 16.25
C GLY A 111 10.63 11.00 17.25
N ALA A 112 9.40 11.17 16.78
CA ALA A 112 8.24 11.50 17.64
C ALA A 112 7.54 10.27 18.24
N GLN A 113 7.80 9.06 17.71
CA GLN A 113 7.14 7.81 18.13
C GLN A 113 7.97 6.58 17.76
N ASP A 114 7.58 5.41 18.24
CA ASP A 114 8.22 4.17 17.83
C ASP A 114 8.05 3.98 16.33
N TRP A 115 9.14 3.55 15.64
CA TRP A 115 9.13 3.37 14.20
C TRP A 115 9.85 2.10 13.79
N VAL A 116 9.21 1.31 12.92
CA VAL A 116 9.79 0.09 12.37
C VAL A 116 9.81 0.19 10.84
N TRP A 117 10.98 -0.08 10.27
CA TRP A 117 11.21 -0.22 8.85
C TRP A 117 11.35 -1.69 8.51
N ILE A 118 10.40 -2.25 7.77
CA ILE A 118 10.53 -3.59 7.20
C ILE A 118 11.26 -3.46 5.86
N ALA A 119 12.20 -4.37 5.60
CA ALA A 119 12.94 -4.43 4.36
C ALA A 119 12.00 -4.66 3.17
N GLY A 120 12.28 -4.01 2.03
CA GLY A 120 11.59 -4.19 0.77
C GLY A 120 12.52 -4.68 -0.33
N ASN A 121 11.99 -5.01 -1.50
CA ASN A 121 12.81 -5.42 -2.63
C ASN A 121 13.51 -4.24 -3.33
N HIS A 122 12.99 -3.02 -3.20
CA HIS A 122 13.61 -1.78 -3.69
C HIS A 122 14.62 -1.20 -2.71
N ASP A 123 14.46 -1.46 -1.41
CA ASP A 123 15.33 -1.03 -0.33
C ASP A 123 15.51 -2.15 0.70
N PRO A 124 16.35 -3.16 0.40
CA PRO A 124 16.60 -4.29 1.31
C PRO A 124 17.28 -3.89 2.63
N ALA A 125 17.87 -2.70 2.68
CA ALA A 125 18.31 -2.07 3.91
C ALA A 125 17.43 -0.83 4.17
N PRO A 126 16.86 -0.67 5.38
CA PRO A 126 16.10 0.53 5.71
C PRO A 126 16.99 1.77 5.60
N PRO A 127 16.41 2.93 5.32
CA PRO A 127 17.19 4.15 5.15
C PRO A 127 17.94 4.49 6.44
N GLU A 128 19.27 4.52 6.35
CA GLU A 128 20.13 4.90 7.47
C GLU A 128 19.98 6.40 7.78
N GLY A 129 20.00 6.76 9.06
CA GLY A 129 20.01 8.16 9.47
C GLY A 129 18.66 8.77 9.82
N TYR A 130 17.54 8.14 9.53
CA TYR A 130 16.21 8.65 9.94
C TYR A 130 15.79 8.16 11.34
N GLY A 131 16.51 7.22 11.93
CA GLY A 131 16.12 6.56 13.18
C GLY A 131 15.10 5.45 12.97
N GLY A 132 14.49 4.97 14.06
CA GLY A 132 13.63 3.79 14.05
C GLY A 132 14.43 2.48 14.12
N THR A 133 13.73 1.36 13.96
CA THR A 133 14.29 0.01 14.04
C THR A 133 14.07 -0.72 12.72
N ALA A 134 15.11 -1.37 12.20
CA ALA A 134 15.03 -2.22 11.02
C ALA A 134 14.56 -3.64 11.38
N ALA A 135 13.77 -4.26 10.51
CA ALA A 135 13.34 -5.64 10.62
C ALA A 135 13.10 -6.26 9.23
N GLU A 136 13.20 -7.56 9.11
CA GLU A 136 12.73 -8.31 7.94
C GLU A 136 11.21 -8.55 8.04
N GLU A 137 10.77 -8.91 9.24
CA GLU A 137 9.36 -9.12 9.60
C GLU A 137 9.11 -8.73 11.06
N ILE A 138 7.85 -8.55 11.42
CA ILE A 138 7.44 -8.35 12.82
C ILE A 138 6.12 -9.06 13.11
N ARG A 139 6.01 -9.69 14.28
CA ARG A 139 4.76 -10.26 14.76
C ARG A 139 4.04 -9.29 15.68
N VAL A 140 2.74 -9.11 15.43
CA VAL A 140 1.84 -8.32 16.27
C VAL A 140 0.57 -9.12 16.53
N GLY A 141 0.44 -9.67 17.72
CA GLY A 141 -0.64 -10.62 18.02
C GLY A 141 -0.58 -11.84 17.11
N ASN A 142 -1.67 -12.12 16.40
CA ASN A 142 -1.76 -13.23 15.44
C ASN A 142 -1.28 -12.86 14.03
N LEU A 143 -0.80 -11.62 13.83
CA LEU A 143 -0.39 -11.14 12.51
C LEU A 143 1.13 -11.22 12.34
N LEU A 144 1.56 -11.65 11.16
CA LEU A 144 2.90 -11.52 10.64
C LEU A 144 2.92 -10.37 9.63
N LEU A 145 3.73 -9.36 9.90
CA LEU A 145 3.86 -8.16 9.08
C LEU A 145 5.17 -8.22 8.32
N HIS A 146 5.14 -8.21 7.01
CA HIS A 146 6.33 -8.26 6.13
C HIS A 146 6.04 -7.62 4.78
N HIS A 147 7.03 -7.54 3.89
CA HIS A 147 6.86 -6.83 2.62
C HIS A 147 6.16 -7.69 1.57
N ASP A 148 6.62 -8.92 1.36
CA ASP A 148 6.12 -9.84 0.33
C ASP A 148 5.77 -11.19 0.98
N VAL A 149 4.92 -11.98 0.33
CA VAL A 149 4.51 -13.29 0.85
C VAL A 149 5.65 -14.30 0.77
N GLU A 150 5.79 -15.10 1.81
CA GLU A 150 6.55 -16.33 1.78
C GLU A 150 5.59 -17.51 1.84
N ALA A 151 5.46 -18.20 0.71
CA ALA A 151 4.71 -19.45 0.68
C ALA A 151 5.44 -20.50 1.53
N GLY A 152 4.70 -21.20 2.40
CA GLY A 152 5.23 -22.34 3.13
C GLY A 152 5.73 -23.47 2.21
N PRO A 153 6.36 -24.51 2.76
CA PRO A 153 6.90 -25.64 1.98
C PRO A 153 5.86 -26.36 1.12
N ASP A 154 4.58 -26.23 1.46
CA ASP A 154 3.42 -26.78 0.74
C ASP A 154 2.82 -25.80 -0.28
N GLY A 155 3.44 -24.63 -0.46
CA GLY A 155 2.94 -23.55 -1.33
C GLY A 155 1.75 -22.79 -0.76
N VAL A 156 1.39 -23.02 0.51
CA VAL A 156 0.27 -22.36 1.19
C VAL A 156 0.76 -21.13 1.94
N ILE A 157 0.07 -20.01 1.76
CA ILE A 157 0.28 -18.80 2.56
C ILE A 157 -0.41 -18.99 3.92
N PRO A 158 0.33 -18.84 5.04
CA PRO A 158 -0.25 -18.94 6.37
C PRO A 158 -1.37 -17.92 6.60
N ALA A 159 -2.25 -18.20 7.55
CA ALA A 159 -3.23 -17.21 7.97
C ALA A 159 -2.61 -16.21 8.93
N GLY A 160 -2.99 -14.92 8.79
CA GLY A 160 -2.53 -13.84 9.65
C GLY A 160 -1.42 -13.00 9.01
N GLU A 161 -1.19 -13.12 7.70
CA GLU A 161 -0.20 -12.27 7.04
C GLU A 161 -0.77 -10.92 6.61
N VAL A 162 0.03 -9.86 6.77
CA VAL A 162 -0.24 -8.51 6.28
C VAL A 162 0.98 -8.03 5.51
N ILE A 163 0.78 -7.71 4.23
CA ILE A 163 1.86 -7.44 3.28
C ILE A 163 1.63 -6.17 2.45
N GLY A 164 2.69 -5.71 1.78
CA GLY A 164 2.68 -4.69 0.74
C GLY A 164 2.92 -5.24 -0.65
N HIS A 165 3.93 -4.70 -1.33
CA HIS A 165 4.57 -5.14 -2.58
C HIS A 165 3.66 -5.10 -3.83
N TYR A 166 2.46 -5.68 -3.80
CA TYR A 166 1.60 -5.89 -4.97
C TYR A 166 0.83 -4.65 -5.41
N HIS A 167 0.74 -3.61 -4.58
CA HIS A 167 0.02 -2.36 -4.85
C HIS A 167 -1.39 -2.58 -5.42
N PRO A 168 -2.28 -3.30 -4.75
CA PRO A 168 -3.56 -3.68 -5.33
C PRO A 168 -4.42 -2.49 -5.75
N LYS A 169 -5.06 -2.62 -6.91
CA LYS A 169 -6.08 -1.72 -7.45
C LYS A 169 -7.36 -2.48 -7.71
N ALA A 170 -8.48 -1.86 -7.41
CA ALA A 170 -9.79 -2.34 -7.80
C ALA A 170 -10.33 -1.52 -8.97
N ALA A 171 -11.08 -2.15 -9.84
CA ALA A 171 -11.87 -1.48 -10.85
C ALA A 171 -13.28 -2.03 -10.85
N VAL A 172 -14.27 -1.14 -10.92
CA VAL A 172 -15.70 -1.47 -10.94
C VAL A 172 -16.42 -0.66 -12.00
N ARG A 173 -17.61 -1.11 -12.38
CA ARG A 173 -18.51 -0.34 -13.26
C ARG A 173 -19.60 0.32 -12.43
N ALA A 174 -19.64 1.63 -12.42
CA ALA A 174 -20.68 2.39 -11.74
C ALA A 174 -21.28 3.43 -12.71
N ARG A 175 -22.61 3.46 -12.82
CA ARG A 175 -23.36 4.35 -13.72
C ARG A 175 -22.80 4.35 -15.16
N GLY A 176 -22.52 3.15 -15.69
CA GLY A 176 -21.98 2.96 -17.04
C GLY A 176 -20.50 3.33 -17.23
N ARG A 177 -19.83 3.84 -16.21
CA ARG A 177 -18.41 4.25 -16.28
C ARG A 177 -17.53 3.27 -15.50
N ARG A 178 -16.31 3.07 -15.99
CA ARG A 178 -15.24 2.38 -15.24
C ARG A 178 -14.69 3.36 -14.20
N ILE A 179 -14.66 2.92 -12.95
CA ILE A 179 -13.99 3.62 -11.85
C ILE A 179 -12.90 2.68 -11.35
N SER A 180 -11.69 3.19 -11.17
CA SER A 180 -10.56 2.43 -10.66
C SER A 180 -9.82 3.24 -9.59
N GLY A 181 -9.31 2.55 -8.59
CA GLY A 181 -8.55 3.16 -7.49
C GLY A 181 -7.71 2.14 -6.76
N ARG A 182 -6.75 2.62 -5.97
CA ARG A 182 -6.00 1.79 -5.02
C ARG A 182 -6.99 1.13 -4.06
N CYS A 183 -6.69 -0.07 -3.61
CA CYS A 183 -7.52 -0.78 -2.65
C CYS A 183 -6.70 -1.62 -1.69
N PHE A 184 -7.27 -1.94 -0.54
CA PHE A 184 -6.88 -3.08 0.25
C PHE A 184 -7.53 -4.33 -0.35
N ALA A 185 -6.85 -5.47 -0.34
CA ALA A 185 -7.42 -6.74 -0.76
C ALA A 185 -7.24 -7.78 0.35
N THR A 186 -8.31 -8.51 0.68
CA THR A 186 -8.26 -9.52 1.76
C THR A 186 -9.29 -10.62 1.57
N ASP A 187 -8.92 -11.81 2.00
CA ASP A 187 -9.80 -12.98 2.15
C ASP A 187 -10.07 -13.32 3.63
N GLY A 188 -9.64 -12.46 4.57
CA GLY A 188 -9.73 -12.68 6.00
C GLY A 188 -8.57 -13.50 6.59
N ARG A 189 -7.69 -14.08 5.76
CA ARG A 189 -6.45 -14.76 6.17
C ARG A 189 -5.23 -13.92 5.86
N LEU A 190 -5.20 -13.31 4.69
CA LEU A 190 -4.18 -12.40 4.17
C LEU A 190 -4.79 -11.00 3.98
N LEU A 191 -4.02 -9.97 4.29
CA LEU A 191 -4.31 -8.58 3.93
C LEU A 191 -3.17 -8.01 3.09
N ILE A 192 -3.49 -7.53 1.90
CA ILE A 192 -2.55 -6.81 1.03
C ILE A 192 -2.87 -5.32 1.09
N LEU A 193 -1.91 -4.51 1.55
CA LEU A 193 -2.06 -3.07 1.64
C LEU A 193 -1.89 -2.41 0.25
N PRO A 194 -2.60 -1.31 -0.02
CA PRO A 194 -2.29 -0.46 -1.17
C PRO A 194 -0.97 0.26 -0.96
N ALA A 195 -0.24 0.52 -2.02
CA ALA A 195 0.89 1.43 -1.94
C ALA A 195 0.46 2.79 -1.36
N PHE A 196 1.15 3.24 -0.33
CA PHE A 196 0.87 4.53 0.31
C PHE A 196 1.43 5.69 -0.49
N GLY A 197 2.52 5.49 -1.23
CA GLY A 197 3.19 6.49 -2.06
C GLY A 197 2.28 7.19 -3.08
N ALA A 198 2.56 8.48 -3.36
CA ALA A 198 1.70 9.31 -4.19
C ALA A 198 1.61 8.83 -5.65
N PHE A 199 2.71 8.36 -6.23
CA PHE A 199 2.79 7.92 -7.64
C PHE A 199 3.02 6.42 -7.79
N ALA A 200 2.69 5.63 -6.79
CA ALA A 200 2.78 4.20 -6.91
C ALA A 200 1.80 3.69 -7.98
N GLY A 201 2.33 2.87 -8.88
CA GLY A 201 1.55 2.09 -9.83
C GLY A 201 0.66 1.09 -9.11
N GLY A 202 0.31 0.00 -9.75
CA GLY A 202 -0.36 -1.13 -9.09
C GLY A 202 -1.03 -2.07 -10.07
N LEU A 203 -1.27 -3.29 -9.60
CA LEU A 203 -1.92 -4.38 -10.33
C LEU A 203 -3.41 -4.41 -10.02
N ASN A 204 -4.22 -4.80 -10.98
CA ASN A 204 -5.62 -5.07 -10.71
C ASN A 204 -5.73 -6.29 -9.77
N ALA A 205 -6.52 -6.18 -8.71
CA ALA A 205 -6.68 -7.27 -7.73
C ALA A 205 -7.24 -8.58 -8.35
N ARG A 206 -7.71 -8.54 -9.60
CA ARG A 206 -8.09 -9.74 -10.37
C ARG A 206 -6.95 -10.36 -11.15
N GLU A 207 -5.79 -9.71 -11.25
CA GLU A 207 -4.60 -10.30 -11.89
C GLU A 207 -4.12 -11.51 -11.09
N PRO A 208 -3.66 -12.58 -11.76
CA PRO A 208 -3.21 -13.80 -11.08
C PRO A 208 -2.19 -13.54 -9.97
N ALA A 209 -1.26 -12.61 -10.17
CA ALA A 209 -0.26 -12.23 -9.17
C ALA A 209 -0.85 -11.80 -7.80
N ILE A 210 -2.11 -11.36 -7.75
CA ILE A 210 -2.82 -11.03 -6.51
C ILE A 210 -3.92 -12.04 -6.22
N ALA A 211 -4.71 -12.39 -7.25
CA ALA A 211 -5.89 -13.23 -7.09
C ALA A 211 -5.56 -14.67 -6.63
N ASP A 212 -4.36 -15.17 -6.98
CA ASP A 212 -3.92 -16.52 -6.62
C ASP A 212 -3.32 -16.56 -5.18
N LEU A 213 -2.94 -15.41 -4.61
CA LEU A 213 -2.54 -15.30 -3.20
C LEU A 213 -3.74 -15.38 -2.26
N LEU A 214 -4.88 -14.89 -2.71
CA LEU A 214 -6.11 -14.82 -1.95
C LEU A 214 -6.96 -16.07 -2.21
N SER A 215 -7.53 -16.65 -1.17
CA SER A 215 -8.44 -17.80 -1.34
C SER A 215 -9.74 -17.34 -2.03
N GLY A 216 -10.19 -18.12 -2.98
CA GLY A 216 -11.47 -18.09 -3.70
C GLY A 216 -12.19 -16.75 -3.81
N ASP A 217 -13.02 -16.42 -2.84
CA ASP A 217 -13.76 -15.18 -2.74
C ASP A 217 -13.04 -14.21 -1.80
N PHE A 218 -12.56 -13.11 -2.34
CA PHE A 218 -11.93 -12.04 -1.57
C PHE A 218 -12.70 -10.73 -1.68
N GLN A 219 -12.41 -9.80 -0.79
CA GLN A 219 -12.94 -8.45 -0.78
C GLN A 219 -11.84 -7.44 -1.13
N ALA A 220 -12.22 -6.42 -1.92
CA ALA A 220 -11.39 -5.26 -2.19
C ALA A 220 -12.04 -4.01 -1.60
N TYR A 221 -11.32 -3.27 -0.78
CA TYR A 221 -11.76 -1.99 -0.22
C TYR A 221 -11.09 -0.84 -0.98
N MET A 222 -11.79 -0.32 -1.97
CA MET A 222 -11.27 0.70 -2.87
C MET A 222 -11.26 2.07 -2.20
N ILE A 223 -10.15 2.77 -2.33
CA ILE A 223 -9.98 4.15 -1.89
C ILE A 223 -10.56 5.08 -2.95
N GLY A 224 -11.74 5.63 -2.68
CA GLY A 224 -12.40 6.59 -3.55
C GLY A 224 -12.17 8.03 -3.10
N ARG A 225 -12.72 9.01 -3.81
CA ARG A 225 -12.54 10.44 -3.47
C ARG A 225 -13.15 10.84 -2.12
N LYS A 226 -14.18 10.15 -1.66
CA LYS A 226 -14.94 10.52 -0.45
C LYS A 226 -14.81 9.51 0.70
N GLY A 227 -14.12 8.39 0.51
CA GLY A 227 -14.00 7.34 1.52
C GLY A 227 -13.66 5.98 0.92
N LEU A 228 -13.79 4.95 1.74
CA LEU A 228 -13.58 3.56 1.38
C LEU A 228 -14.89 2.91 0.90
N PHE A 229 -14.78 2.05 -0.10
CA PHE A 229 -15.90 1.30 -0.69
C PHE A 229 -15.52 -0.17 -0.81
N GLY A 230 -16.28 -1.05 -0.16
CA GLY A 230 -16.08 -2.50 -0.21
C GLY A 230 -16.73 -3.13 -1.45
N PHE A 231 -16.02 -4.03 -2.11
CA PHE A 231 -16.48 -4.80 -3.27
C PHE A 231 -16.06 -6.26 -3.14
N GLN A 232 -16.96 -7.18 -3.46
CA GLN A 232 -16.62 -8.59 -3.63
C GLN A 232 -15.87 -8.82 -4.95
N LYS A 233 -15.06 -9.87 -5.03
CA LYS A 233 -14.29 -10.26 -6.23
C LYS A 233 -15.15 -10.27 -7.51
N ASN A 234 -16.38 -10.75 -7.46
CA ASN A 234 -17.30 -10.83 -8.60
C ASN A 234 -17.81 -9.47 -9.09
N GLN A 235 -17.72 -8.42 -8.30
CA GLN A 235 -18.07 -7.04 -8.66
C GLN A 235 -16.91 -6.29 -9.33
N LEU A 236 -15.68 -6.83 -9.20
CA LEU A 236 -14.50 -6.25 -9.81
C LEU A 236 -14.44 -6.57 -11.31
N ILE A 237 -13.90 -5.65 -12.08
CA ILE A 237 -13.66 -5.84 -13.52
C ILE A 237 -12.15 -5.82 -13.81
N PRO A 238 -11.67 -6.63 -14.76
CA PRO A 238 -10.27 -6.63 -15.16
C PRO A 238 -9.87 -5.31 -15.82
N ASP A 239 -8.57 -5.09 -15.93
CA ASP A 239 -8.06 -3.99 -16.75
C ASP A 239 -8.33 -4.27 -18.24
N PRO A 240 -8.56 -3.22 -19.05
CA PRO A 240 -8.64 -3.39 -20.48
C PRO A 240 -7.38 -4.06 -21.01
N GLN A 241 -7.53 -5.09 -21.83
CA GLN A 241 -6.38 -5.67 -22.52
C GLN A 241 -5.66 -4.53 -23.28
N ARG A 242 -4.38 -4.34 -23.02
CA ARG A 242 -3.57 -3.46 -23.85
C ARG A 242 -3.58 -4.04 -25.27
N ALA A 243 -4.04 -3.27 -26.24
CA ALA A 243 -3.84 -3.62 -27.64
C ALA A 243 -2.33 -3.87 -27.85
N PRO A 244 -1.95 -4.94 -28.59
CA PRO A 244 -0.54 -5.18 -28.88
C PRO A 244 0.04 -3.91 -29.47
N SER A 245 1.17 -3.46 -28.94
CA SER A 245 1.90 -2.33 -29.50
C SER A 245 2.14 -2.64 -30.98
N ARG A 246 1.61 -1.81 -31.89
CA ARG A 246 1.99 -1.90 -33.29
C ARG A 246 3.49 -1.70 -33.35
N THR A 247 4.21 -2.78 -33.64
CA THR A 247 5.58 -2.68 -34.10
C THR A 247 5.52 -1.83 -35.37
N TYR A 248 6.09 -0.64 -35.33
CA TYR A 248 6.37 0.13 -36.51
C TYR A 248 7.54 -0.62 -37.19
N ASP A 249 7.21 -1.52 -38.11
CA ASP A 249 8.18 -1.99 -39.09
C ASP A 249 8.45 -0.81 -40.03
N GLY A 250 9.54 -0.08 -39.72
CA GLY A 250 10.06 0.97 -40.59
C GLY A 250 10.63 0.33 -41.86
N HIS A 251 10.03 0.64 -42.99
CA HIS A 251 10.67 0.57 -44.28
C HIS A 251 11.40 1.87 -44.60
#